data_8138b3cf992686085f795fb1cd9de057
#
_entry.id   8138b3cf992686085f795fb1cd9de057
#
_cell.length_a   1.000
_cell.length_b   1.000
_cell.length_c   1.000
_cell.angle_alpha   90.00
_cell.angle_beta   90.00
_cell.angle_gamma   90.00
#
_symmetry.space_group_name_H-M   'P 1'
#
loop_
_entity.id
_entity.type
_entity.pdbx_description
1 polymer ?
#
loop_
_entity_poly.entity_id
_entity_poly.type
_entity_poly.pdbx_seq_one_letter_code
_entity_poly.pdbx_strand_id
1 'polypeptide(L)'
;MSQFSPVEITVYSYECDAFGHLNQAAFLQVFERARWEMLARGPGTDLFDRHGVWPAVRRATVDYLLPAFPGDVLKVEAEVVKVGGTSLEMRQRAVRVRDGALIAELQVLFVTIDKAGAPRPLPAEIASVFAPRQSRAAEVVHQGSGNVSLAAEVRGDGPAVLLIHGFPLDHTLWAHQVATLKGWRRIAPDLRGVSAAADDASSMALYADDLVRLLDELRVPNAVVAGHSLGGYIAFELLRRHPDRVLGLMLVDTRAEADTAEARAAREALMEVARHQGQAAVAERMLPRLLGRASQRTQPHLAPQVRQMAERWSVPGMAGALAAMRDRPDSTALLPTIAVPTLVVVGEEDELTPPALSRAMTAAIPSAAMTTIAAAGHLSPLEAPSALSRVMAEFLEAVPRP
;
A
#
# COMPACT_ATOMS: atom_id res chain seq x y z
N MET A 1 -11.76 -5.33 1.37
CA MET A 1 -13.05 -4.85 1.94
C MET A 1 -13.00 -5.13 3.43
N SER A 2 -13.38 -4.14 4.27
CA SER A 2 -13.61 -4.41 5.69
C SER A 2 -14.48 -5.64 5.82
N GLN A 3 -14.17 -6.53 6.75
CA GLN A 3 -14.94 -7.74 7.06
C GLN A 3 -16.37 -7.36 7.51
N PHE A 4 -16.50 -6.16 8.02
CA PHE A 4 -17.72 -5.54 8.47
C PHE A 4 -18.05 -4.32 7.62
N SER A 5 -19.34 -4.05 7.40
CA SER A 5 -19.77 -2.81 6.74
C SER A 5 -19.32 -1.62 7.58
N PRO A 6 -18.66 -0.61 6.99
CA PRO A 6 -18.28 0.58 7.71
C PRO A 6 -19.47 1.29 8.36
N VAL A 7 -19.22 1.98 9.47
CA VAL A 7 -20.21 2.75 10.21
C VAL A 7 -19.82 4.22 10.21
N GLU A 8 -20.77 5.09 9.90
CA GLU A 8 -20.57 6.53 9.98
C GLU A 8 -21.09 7.05 11.32
N ILE A 9 -20.24 7.81 12.03
CA ILE A 9 -20.54 8.38 13.34
C ILE A 9 -20.29 9.87 13.29
N THR A 10 -21.30 10.66 13.63
CA THR A 10 -21.19 12.12 13.76
C THR A 10 -20.56 12.48 15.11
N VAL A 11 -19.61 13.39 15.10
CA VAL A 11 -19.00 13.98 16.29
C VAL A 11 -19.90 15.10 16.81
N TYR A 12 -20.31 15.00 18.07
CA TYR A 12 -21.14 16.01 18.71
C TYR A 12 -20.32 16.90 19.64
N SER A 13 -20.78 18.13 19.88
CA SER A 13 -20.07 19.12 20.70
C SER A 13 -19.83 18.65 22.14
N TYR A 14 -20.73 17.85 22.72
CA TYR A 14 -20.58 17.29 24.07
C TYR A 14 -19.52 16.17 24.18
N GLU A 15 -19.06 15.65 23.05
CA GLU A 15 -17.97 14.65 22.97
C GLU A 15 -16.59 15.34 22.88
N CYS A 16 -16.55 16.67 22.77
CA CYS A 16 -15.35 17.45 22.58
C CYS A 16 -14.80 17.99 23.91
N ASP A 17 -13.49 18.20 23.93
CA ASP A 17 -12.79 18.82 25.06
C ASP A 17 -12.87 20.37 25.04
N ALA A 18 -12.21 21.03 26.00
CA ALA A 18 -12.16 22.47 26.11
C ALA A 18 -11.48 23.18 24.91
N PHE A 19 -10.74 22.46 24.08
CA PHE A 19 -10.11 22.94 22.86
C PHE A 19 -11.00 22.77 21.62
N GLY A 20 -12.18 22.20 21.79
CA GLY A 20 -13.13 21.96 20.72
C GLY A 20 -12.82 20.72 19.86
N HIS A 21 -11.94 19.85 20.31
CA HIS A 21 -11.58 18.61 19.62
C HIS A 21 -12.28 17.41 20.27
N LEU A 22 -12.59 16.38 19.48
CA LEU A 22 -13.09 15.09 20.00
C LEU A 22 -12.14 14.60 21.11
N ASN A 23 -12.69 14.42 22.32
CA ASN A 23 -11.92 14.03 23.50
C ASN A 23 -11.31 12.62 23.33
N GLN A 24 -10.14 12.38 23.92
CA GLN A 24 -9.44 11.08 23.85
C GLN A 24 -10.31 9.90 24.30
N ALA A 25 -11.07 10.07 25.39
CA ALA A 25 -11.98 9.03 25.88
C ALA A 25 -13.16 8.83 24.92
N ALA A 26 -13.65 9.87 24.28
CA ALA A 26 -14.73 9.80 23.32
C ALA A 26 -14.33 9.03 22.05
N PHE A 27 -13.06 9.06 21.63
CA PHE A 27 -12.57 8.19 20.54
C PHE A 27 -12.77 6.71 20.83
N LEU A 28 -12.48 6.25 22.05
CA LEU A 28 -12.72 4.85 22.43
C LEU A 28 -14.21 4.50 22.35
N GLN A 29 -15.09 5.42 22.76
CA GLN A 29 -16.53 5.23 22.66
C GLN A 29 -17.01 5.21 21.20
N VAL A 30 -16.45 6.05 20.33
CA VAL A 30 -16.72 6.05 18.88
C VAL A 30 -16.35 4.69 18.28
N PHE A 31 -15.16 4.16 18.58
CA PHE A 31 -14.73 2.86 18.09
C PHE A 31 -15.57 1.71 18.66
N GLU A 32 -15.95 1.76 19.92
CA GLU A 32 -16.80 0.77 20.55
C GLU A 32 -18.21 0.78 19.94
N ARG A 33 -18.83 1.93 19.85
CA ARG A 33 -20.14 2.09 19.22
C ARG A 33 -20.16 1.56 17.79
N ALA A 34 -19.12 1.85 17.00
CA ALA A 34 -19.00 1.33 15.66
C ALA A 34 -18.92 -0.21 15.64
N ARG A 35 -18.17 -0.84 16.55
CA ARG A 35 -18.11 -2.32 16.65
C ARG A 35 -19.47 -2.94 16.92
N TRP A 36 -20.22 -2.39 17.89
CA TRP A 36 -21.55 -2.90 18.22
C TRP A 36 -22.53 -2.75 17.04
N GLU A 37 -22.45 -1.63 16.33
CA GLU A 37 -23.30 -1.40 15.15
C GLU A 37 -22.91 -2.33 13.97
N MET A 38 -21.62 -2.58 13.78
CA MET A 38 -21.14 -3.57 12.79
C MET A 38 -21.64 -4.99 13.12
N LEU A 39 -21.62 -5.38 14.39
CA LEU A 39 -22.18 -6.67 14.83
C LEU A 39 -23.68 -6.72 14.58
N ALA A 40 -24.42 -5.68 14.94
CA ALA A 40 -25.86 -5.60 14.73
C ALA A 40 -26.26 -5.71 13.26
N ARG A 41 -25.50 -5.10 12.35
CA ARG A 41 -25.70 -5.16 10.90
C ARG A 41 -25.23 -6.47 10.25
N GLY A 42 -24.53 -7.32 10.99
CA GLY A 42 -23.90 -8.54 10.51
C GLY A 42 -24.33 -9.78 11.32
N PRO A 43 -23.40 -10.38 12.11
CA PRO A 43 -23.66 -11.67 12.78
C PRO A 43 -24.64 -11.61 13.95
N GLY A 44 -25.06 -10.42 14.38
CA GLY A 44 -25.94 -10.18 15.53
C GLY A 44 -25.18 -9.84 16.81
N THR A 45 -25.78 -8.99 17.65
CA THR A 45 -25.20 -8.57 18.95
C THR A 45 -25.23 -9.68 19.99
N ASP A 46 -26.09 -10.68 19.79
CA ASP A 46 -26.24 -11.87 20.65
C ASP A 46 -25.25 -13.00 20.33
N LEU A 47 -24.40 -12.83 19.31
CA LEU A 47 -23.46 -13.86 18.87
C LEU A 47 -22.63 -14.46 20.02
N PHE A 48 -22.08 -13.61 20.86
CA PHE A 48 -21.26 -14.03 21.99
C PHE A 48 -22.09 -14.65 23.13
N ASP A 49 -23.24 -14.05 23.40
CA ASP A 49 -24.14 -14.49 24.49
C ASP A 49 -24.72 -15.89 24.22
N ARG A 50 -25.07 -16.20 22.97
CA ARG A 50 -25.52 -17.55 22.56
C ARG A 50 -24.51 -18.65 22.87
N HIS A 51 -23.22 -18.31 22.92
CA HIS A 51 -22.12 -19.24 23.24
C HIS A 51 -21.64 -19.14 24.67
N GLY A 52 -22.29 -18.32 25.50
CA GLY A 52 -21.93 -18.15 26.93
C GLY A 52 -20.54 -17.56 27.14
N VAL A 53 -20.04 -16.80 26.21
CA VAL A 53 -18.75 -16.10 26.27
C VAL A 53 -18.91 -14.62 25.94
N TRP A 54 -18.00 -13.78 26.42
CA TRP A 54 -18.01 -12.34 26.17
C TRP A 54 -16.62 -11.86 25.77
N PRO A 55 -16.51 -10.92 24.82
CA PRO A 55 -15.24 -10.30 24.46
C PRO A 55 -14.89 -9.22 25.50
N ALA A 56 -13.88 -9.46 26.31
CA ALA A 56 -13.33 -8.47 27.22
C ALA A 56 -12.09 -7.81 26.60
N VAL A 57 -12.01 -6.48 26.62
CA VAL A 57 -10.83 -5.75 26.15
C VAL A 57 -9.69 -6.00 27.13
N ARG A 58 -8.59 -6.58 26.64
CA ARG A 58 -7.36 -6.77 27.39
C ARG A 58 -6.34 -5.66 27.15
N ARG A 59 -6.29 -5.15 25.94
CA ARG A 59 -5.40 -4.04 25.55
C ARG A 59 -6.05 -3.23 24.44
N ALA A 60 -5.91 -1.92 24.51
CA ALA A 60 -6.28 -1.00 23.48
C ALA A 60 -5.13 0.00 23.29
N THR A 61 -4.67 0.19 22.04
CA THR A 61 -3.66 1.17 21.67
C THR A 61 -4.28 2.08 20.62
N VAL A 62 -4.32 3.38 20.88
CA VAL A 62 -4.90 4.38 19.99
C VAL A 62 -3.83 5.34 19.53
N ASP A 63 -3.72 5.49 18.21
CA ASP A 63 -2.94 6.55 17.57
C ASP A 63 -3.89 7.67 17.15
N TYR A 64 -3.74 8.85 17.75
CA TYR A 64 -4.49 10.05 17.42
C TYR A 64 -3.69 10.86 16.39
N LEU A 65 -4.14 10.86 15.14
CA LEU A 65 -3.36 11.40 14.02
C LEU A 65 -3.75 12.83 13.66
N LEU A 66 -5.05 13.14 13.69
CA LEU A 66 -5.60 14.45 13.37
C LEU A 66 -6.79 14.78 14.29
N PRO A 67 -7.06 16.05 14.56
CA PRO A 67 -8.23 16.45 15.33
C PRO A 67 -9.54 16.21 14.55
N ALA A 68 -10.58 15.78 15.26
CA ALA A 68 -11.94 15.80 14.80
C ALA A 68 -12.75 16.86 15.55
N PHE A 69 -13.66 17.53 14.85
CA PHE A 69 -14.43 18.67 15.35
C PHE A 69 -15.94 18.36 15.37
N PRO A 70 -16.72 19.13 16.15
CA PRO A 70 -18.17 19.01 16.12
C PRO A 70 -18.72 19.13 14.68
N GLY A 71 -19.60 18.20 14.30
CA GLY A 71 -20.16 18.12 12.96
C GLY A 71 -19.33 17.29 11.97
N ASP A 72 -18.12 16.87 12.31
CA ASP A 72 -17.40 15.90 11.49
C ASP A 72 -18.14 14.56 11.50
N VAL A 73 -18.20 13.93 10.34
CA VAL A 73 -18.67 12.55 10.20
C VAL A 73 -17.44 11.65 10.04
N LEU A 74 -17.28 10.71 10.96
CA LEU A 74 -16.20 9.73 10.96
C LEU A 74 -16.73 8.39 10.45
N LYS A 75 -16.21 7.94 9.33
CA LYS A 75 -16.43 6.60 8.81
C LYS A 75 -15.45 5.66 9.52
N VAL A 76 -15.98 4.79 10.38
CA VAL A 76 -15.19 3.79 11.10
C VAL A 76 -15.19 2.49 10.31
N GLU A 77 -14.01 2.00 10.01
CA GLU A 77 -13.75 0.70 9.39
C GLU A 77 -13.13 -0.23 10.42
N ALA A 78 -13.40 -1.54 10.34
CA ALA A 78 -12.82 -2.53 11.23
C ALA A 78 -12.36 -3.76 10.46
N GLU A 79 -11.21 -4.29 10.84
CA GLU A 79 -10.70 -5.56 10.33
C GLU A 79 -10.19 -6.43 11.47
N VAL A 80 -10.32 -7.74 11.33
CA VAL A 80 -9.73 -8.71 12.26
C VAL A 80 -8.31 -8.99 11.80
N VAL A 81 -7.34 -8.71 12.67
CA VAL A 81 -5.91 -8.91 12.40
C VAL A 81 -5.50 -10.34 12.73
N LYS A 82 -6.01 -10.87 13.85
CA LYS A 82 -5.64 -12.21 14.31
C LYS A 82 -6.74 -12.84 15.14
N VAL A 83 -6.98 -14.13 14.92
CA VAL A 83 -7.82 -14.99 15.76
C VAL A 83 -6.94 -16.01 16.45
N GLY A 84 -6.93 -16.01 17.78
CA GLY A 84 -6.24 -16.97 18.62
C GLY A 84 -7.22 -17.98 19.25
N GLY A 85 -6.69 -18.90 20.06
CA GLY A 85 -7.52 -19.89 20.76
C GLY A 85 -8.48 -19.31 21.79
N THR A 86 -8.14 -18.16 22.40
CA THR A 86 -8.93 -17.45 23.43
C THR A 86 -8.97 -15.96 23.19
N SER A 87 -8.49 -15.46 22.03
CA SER A 87 -8.30 -14.04 21.78
C SER A 87 -8.63 -13.64 20.36
N LEU A 88 -8.97 -12.36 20.21
CA LEU A 88 -9.27 -11.73 18.94
C LEU A 88 -8.57 -10.37 18.89
N GLU A 89 -7.76 -10.13 17.89
CA GLU A 89 -7.12 -8.83 17.65
C GLU A 89 -7.78 -8.14 16.47
N MET A 90 -8.19 -6.90 16.68
CA MET A 90 -8.84 -6.07 15.66
C MET A 90 -8.12 -4.76 15.51
N ARG A 91 -8.13 -4.23 14.28
CA ARG A 91 -7.75 -2.87 13.95
C ARG A 91 -8.99 -2.12 13.48
N GLN A 92 -9.15 -0.87 13.96
CA GLN A 92 -10.20 0.03 13.51
C GLN A 92 -9.58 1.35 13.08
N ARG A 93 -10.14 1.96 12.05
CA ARG A 93 -9.69 3.24 11.48
C ARG A 93 -10.87 4.17 11.42
N ALA A 94 -10.71 5.38 11.95
CA ALA A 94 -11.68 6.45 11.85
C ALA A 94 -11.22 7.43 10.76
N VAL A 95 -11.94 7.48 9.64
CA VAL A 95 -11.65 8.32 8.48
C VAL A 95 -12.72 9.39 8.39
N ARG A 96 -12.33 10.65 8.31
CA ARG A 96 -13.28 11.76 8.17
C ARG A 96 -13.86 11.81 6.75
N VAL A 97 -15.18 11.80 6.65
CA VAL A 97 -15.89 11.63 5.37
C VAL A 97 -15.64 12.77 4.39
N ARG A 98 -15.60 14.03 4.87
CA ARG A 98 -15.51 15.23 4.02
C ARG A 98 -14.23 15.36 3.20
N ASP A 99 -13.11 14.81 3.71
CA ASP A 99 -11.78 14.96 3.10
C ASP A 99 -10.97 13.65 3.01
N GLY A 100 -11.52 12.53 3.51
CA GLY A 100 -10.85 11.24 3.51
C GLY A 100 -9.67 11.13 4.48
N ALA A 101 -9.47 12.11 5.37
CA ALA A 101 -8.37 12.13 6.31
C ALA A 101 -8.51 11.02 7.36
N LEU A 102 -7.44 10.28 7.62
CA LEU A 102 -7.36 9.33 8.73
C LEU A 102 -7.18 10.11 10.03
N ILE A 103 -8.16 10.02 10.92
CA ILE A 103 -8.23 10.80 12.16
C ILE A 103 -7.61 10.03 13.33
N ALA A 104 -7.93 8.74 13.45
CA ALA A 104 -7.38 7.88 14.48
C ALA A 104 -7.36 6.42 14.03
N GLU A 105 -6.43 5.65 14.60
CA GLU A 105 -6.38 4.19 14.47
C GLU A 105 -6.37 3.55 15.84
N LEU A 106 -7.17 2.48 16.03
CA LEU A 106 -7.23 1.68 17.25
C LEU A 106 -6.79 0.25 16.94
N GLN A 107 -5.82 -0.25 17.69
CA GLN A 107 -5.53 -1.69 17.81
C GLN A 107 -6.10 -2.19 19.14
N VAL A 108 -6.97 -3.19 19.09
CA VAL A 108 -7.63 -3.73 20.28
C VAL A 108 -7.48 -5.25 20.32
N LEU A 109 -7.02 -5.74 21.48
CA LEU A 109 -6.95 -7.16 21.81
C LEU A 109 -8.08 -7.52 22.75
N PHE A 110 -8.96 -8.39 22.32
CA PHE A 110 -9.98 -9.02 23.14
C PHE A 110 -9.53 -10.40 23.63
N VAL A 111 -10.03 -10.77 24.79
CA VAL A 111 -10.02 -12.15 25.26
C VAL A 111 -11.45 -12.59 25.52
N THR A 112 -11.78 -13.83 25.21
CA THR A 112 -13.08 -14.41 25.55
C THR A 112 -13.09 -14.87 27.00
N ILE A 113 -14.11 -14.43 27.73
CA ILE A 113 -14.33 -14.76 29.13
C ILE A 113 -15.76 -15.30 29.33
N ASP A 114 -16.00 -16.00 30.42
CA ASP A 114 -17.35 -16.33 30.89
C ASP A 114 -17.93 -15.27 31.86
N LYS A 115 -19.15 -15.47 32.35
CA LYS A 115 -19.81 -14.56 33.31
C LYS A 115 -19.05 -14.34 34.62
N ALA A 116 -18.19 -15.29 34.97
CA ALA A 116 -17.34 -15.18 36.15
C ALA A 116 -16.01 -14.46 35.87
N GLY A 117 -15.75 -14.06 34.61
CA GLY A 117 -14.51 -13.41 34.17
C GLY A 117 -13.37 -14.38 33.87
N ALA A 118 -13.62 -15.69 33.90
CA ALA A 118 -12.60 -16.67 33.58
C ALA A 118 -12.37 -16.79 32.06
N PRO A 119 -11.11 -16.88 31.58
CA PRO A 119 -10.82 -17.07 30.16
C PRO A 119 -11.46 -18.35 29.62
N ARG A 120 -12.04 -18.26 28.44
CA ARG A 120 -12.67 -19.37 27.70
C ARG A 120 -12.12 -19.49 26.31
N PRO A 121 -12.03 -20.70 25.75
CA PRO A 121 -11.73 -20.86 24.33
C PRO A 121 -12.74 -20.11 23.45
N LEU A 122 -12.25 -19.53 22.37
CA LEU A 122 -13.10 -18.89 21.38
C LEU A 122 -13.91 -19.97 20.65
N PRO A 123 -15.26 -19.96 20.71
CA PRO A 123 -16.10 -20.92 20.01
C PRO A 123 -15.83 -20.95 18.50
N ALA A 124 -15.87 -22.12 17.88
CA ALA A 124 -15.54 -22.30 16.47
C ALA A 124 -16.44 -21.44 15.53
N GLU A 125 -17.73 -21.26 15.88
CA GLU A 125 -18.64 -20.40 15.13
C GLU A 125 -18.19 -18.94 15.20
N ILE A 126 -17.84 -18.43 16.38
CA ILE A 126 -17.32 -17.09 16.56
C ILE A 126 -15.99 -16.94 15.81
N ALA A 127 -15.08 -17.92 15.97
CA ALA A 127 -13.81 -17.93 15.24
C ALA A 127 -14.03 -17.88 13.71
N SER A 128 -15.05 -18.56 13.18
CA SER A 128 -15.41 -18.54 11.76
C SER A 128 -15.96 -17.19 11.31
N VAL A 129 -16.83 -16.55 12.12
CA VAL A 129 -17.38 -15.21 11.82
C VAL A 129 -16.28 -14.16 11.79
N PHE A 130 -15.33 -14.24 12.73
CA PHE A 130 -14.19 -13.34 12.85
C PHE A 130 -12.93 -13.88 12.19
N ALA A 131 -12.99 -15.08 11.59
CA ALA A 131 -11.87 -15.52 10.77
C ALA A 131 -11.55 -14.35 9.84
N PRO A 132 -10.29 -13.83 9.87
CA PRO A 132 -9.92 -12.83 8.90
C PRO A 132 -10.46 -13.40 7.59
N ARG A 133 -11.46 -12.74 6.97
CA ARG A 133 -11.72 -13.07 5.58
C ARG A 133 -10.33 -12.95 5.00
N GLN A 134 -9.77 -14.10 4.67
CA GLN A 134 -8.55 -14.10 3.90
C GLN A 134 -8.91 -13.21 2.71
N SER A 135 -8.63 -11.88 2.83
CA SER A 135 -7.98 -11.29 1.70
C SER A 135 -6.99 -12.39 1.41
N ARG A 136 -7.08 -13.14 0.32
CA ARG A 136 -6.03 -14.08 -0.01
C ARG A 136 -4.76 -13.27 0.17
N ALA A 137 -4.34 -13.20 1.44
CA ALA A 137 -3.07 -12.72 1.86
C ALA A 137 -2.19 -13.70 1.14
N ALA A 138 -1.36 -13.16 0.29
CA ALA A 138 -0.45 -13.87 -0.54
C ALA A 138 -0.27 -15.29 -0.03
N GLU A 139 -0.77 -16.27 -0.76
CA GLU A 139 -0.27 -17.62 -0.65
C GLU A 139 1.23 -17.46 -0.82
N VAL A 140 1.95 -17.52 0.32
CA VAL A 140 3.41 -17.65 0.30
C VAL A 140 3.64 -19.05 -0.24
N VAL A 141 3.71 -19.16 -1.55
CA VAL A 141 4.07 -20.42 -2.21
C VAL A 141 5.58 -20.58 -2.02
N HIS A 142 5.94 -21.33 -0.98
CA HIS A 142 7.30 -21.85 -0.86
C HIS A 142 7.43 -23.09 -1.70
N GLN A 143 8.08 -23.01 -2.86
CA GLN A 143 8.71 -24.19 -3.49
C GLN A 143 9.99 -23.83 -4.25
N GLY A 144 11.06 -24.40 -3.77
CA GLY A 144 12.18 -25.14 -4.32
C GLY A 144 13.04 -24.52 -5.43
N SER A 145 14.36 -24.47 -5.12
CA SER A 145 15.51 -24.36 -6.01
C SER A 145 15.62 -23.12 -6.93
N GLY A 146 16.29 -22.09 -6.43
CA GLY A 146 16.84 -21.03 -7.29
C GLY A 146 15.92 -19.88 -7.66
N ASN A 147 14.60 -19.98 -7.40
CA ASN A 147 13.61 -18.96 -7.70
C ASN A 147 13.05 -18.34 -6.42
N VAL A 148 13.07 -17.02 -6.34
CA VAL A 148 12.43 -16.27 -5.26
C VAL A 148 10.94 -16.23 -5.51
N SER A 149 10.12 -16.73 -4.56
CA SER A 149 8.69 -16.48 -4.53
C SER A 149 8.43 -15.12 -3.90
N LEU A 150 7.67 -14.27 -4.59
CA LEU A 150 7.34 -12.94 -4.10
C LEU A 150 6.11 -13.00 -3.20
N ALA A 151 6.17 -12.37 -2.03
CA ALA A 151 4.97 -12.06 -1.27
C ALA A 151 4.17 -10.97 -2.00
N ALA A 152 2.85 -11.09 -2.06
CA ALA A 152 2.00 -10.08 -2.69
C ALA A 152 0.68 -9.90 -1.94
N GLU A 153 0.22 -8.67 -1.78
CA GLU A 153 -1.16 -8.42 -1.40
C GLU A 153 -2.05 -8.55 -2.64
N VAL A 154 -3.01 -9.47 -2.59
CA VAL A 154 -3.97 -9.70 -3.70
C VAL A 154 -5.38 -9.45 -3.20
N ARG A 155 -6.13 -8.54 -3.85
CA ARG A 155 -7.52 -8.24 -3.48
C ARG A 155 -8.43 -8.14 -4.69
N GLY A 156 -9.65 -8.65 -4.52
CA GLY A 156 -10.74 -8.59 -5.49
C GLY A 156 -10.57 -9.57 -6.64
N ASP A 157 -11.55 -9.55 -7.51
CA ASP A 157 -11.70 -10.40 -8.67
C ASP A 157 -11.83 -9.53 -9.93
N GLY A 158 -11.78 -10.14 -11.11
CA GLY A 158 -11.88 -9.45 -12.41
C GLY A 158 -10.52 -9.31 -13.10
N PRO A 159 -10.40 -8.42 -14.10
CA PRO A 159 -9.15 -8.14 -14.78
C PRO A 159 -8.08 -7.69 -13.80
N ALA A 160 -6.82 -8.03 -14.07
CA ALA A 160 -5.73 -7.77 -13.12
C ALA A 160 -5.10 -6.39 -13.31
N VAL A 161 -4.73 -5.76 -12.19
CA VAL A 161 -3.80 -4.64 -12.14
C VAL A 161 -2.64 -5.01 -11.23
N LEU A 162 -1.42 -4.97 -11.77
CA LEU A 162 -0.16 -5.21 -11.07
C LEU A 162 0.42 -3.87 -10.61
N LEU A 163 0.62 -3.70 -9.31
CA LEU A 163 1.05 -2.47 -8.66
C LEU A 163 2.48 -2.63 -8.14
N ILE A 164 3.47 -2.14 -8.89
CA ILE A 164 4.89 -2.36 -8.61
C ILE A 164 5.42 -1.16 -7.84
N HIS A 165 5.88 -1.39 -6.61
CA HIS A 165 6.41 -0.32 -5.74
C HIS A 165 7.79 0.18 -6.18
N GLY A 166 8.20 1.34 -5.65
CA GLY A 166 9.51 1.95 -5.82
C GLY A 166 10.51 1.56 -4.73
N PHE A 167 11.73 2.09 -4.85
CA PHE A 167 12.81 1.96 -3.86
C PHE A 167 12.81 3.18 -2.91
N PRO A 168 13.06 3.04 -1.62
CA PRO A 168 13.19 1.82 -0.79
C PRO A 168 11.87 1.45 -0.08
N LEU A 169 10.82 1.22 -0.84
CA LEU A 169 9.45 1.02 -0.37
C LEU A 169 9.04 -0.46 -0.43
N ASP A 170 7.78 -0.76 -0.10
CA ASP A 170 7.19 -2.09 -0.17
C ASP A 170 5.77 -2.02 -0.75
N HIS A 171 5.06 -3.16 -0.81
CA HIS A 171 3.70 -3.23 -1.35
C HIS A 171 2.72 -2.28 -0.67
N THR A 172 2.96 -1.88 0.59
CA THR A 172 2.07 -0.99 1.35
C THR A 172 2.05 0.44 0.81
N LEU A 173 3.00 0.82 -0.07
CA LEU A 173 2.91 2.02 -0.89
C LEU A 173 1.53 2.13 -1.57
N TRP A 174 1.01 1.01 -2.04
CA TRP A 174 -0.23 0.91 -2.81
C TRP A 174 -1.46 0.60 -1.96
N ALA A 175 -1.36 0.66 -0.63
CA ALA A 175 -2.45 0.23 0.27
C ALA A 175 -3.79 0.93 -0.02
N HIS A 176 -3.76 2.23 -0.32
CA HIS A 176 -4.96 2.98 -0.67
C HIS A 176 -5.53 2.54 -2.03
N GLN A 177 -4.69 2.36 -3.05
CA GLN A 177 -5.09 1.92 -4.39
C GLN A 177 -5.64 0.49 -4.34
N VAL A 178 -4.98 -0.41 -3.59
CA VAL A 178 -5.48 -1.77 -3.34
C VAL A 178 -6.86 -1.75 -2.67
N ALA A 179 -7.12 -0.80 -1.78
CA ALA A 179 -8.42 -0.68 -1.11
C ALA A 179 -9.52 -0.09 -2.02
N THR A 180 -9.17 0.81 -2.94
CA THR A 180 -10.14 1.67 -3.65
C THR A 180 -10.42 1.28 -5.10
N LEU A 181 -9.48 0.68 -5.83
CA LEU A 181 -9.65 0.28 -7.23
C LEU A 181 -10.56 -0.96 -7.36
N LYS A 182 -11.87 -0.74 -7.17
CA LYS A 182 -12.88 -1.81 -7.23
C LYS A 182 -13.10 -2.32 -8.65
N GLY A 183 -13.57 -3.58 -8.78
CA GLY A 183 -13.83 -4.21 -10.08
C GLY A 183 -12.58 -4.75 -10.78
N TRP A 184 -11.41 -4.62 -10.14
CA TRP A 184 -10.13 -5.14 -10.59
C TRP A 184 -9.54 -6.11 -9.56
N ARG A 185 -8.78 -7.09 -10.01
CA ARG A 185 -7.92 -7.91 -9.17
C ARG A 185 -6.62 -7.16 -8.96
N ARG A 186 -6.45 -6.54 -7.80
CA ARG A 186 -5.26 -5.75 -7.44
C ARG A 186 -4.20 -6.67 -6.88
N ILE A 187 -3.00 -6.61 -7.47
CA ILE A 187 -1.84 -7.44 -7.11
C ILE A 187 -0.70 -6.48 -6.80
N ALA A 188 -0.33 -6.37 -5.53
CA ALA A 188 0.77 -5.53 -5.06
C ALA A 188 1.86 -6.41 -4.43
N PRO A 189 2.91 -6.77 -5.19
CA PRO A 189 4.00 -7.60 -4.68
C PRO A 189 5.00 -6.80 -3.85
N ASP A 190 5.67 -7.48 -2.92
CA ASP A 190 6.97 -7.08 -2.43
C ASP A 190 8.03 -7.53 -3.45
N LEU A 191 8.86 -6.61 -3.90
CA LEU A 191 9.94 -6.92 -4.84
C LEU A 191 11.04 -7.76 -4.16
N ARG A 192 11.80 -8.49 -4.95
CA ARG A 192 13.01 -9.19 -4.50
C ARG A 192 13.88 -8.30 -3.61
N GLY A 193 14.29 -8.80 -2.46
CA GLY A 193 15.04 -8.05 -1.45
C GLY A 193 14.18 -7.46 -0.33
N VAL A 194 12.85 -7.38 -0.51
CA VAL A 194 11.91 -7.06 0.57
C VAL A 194 11.51 -8.37 1.25
N SER A 195 11.70 -8.49 2.56
CA SER A 195 11.28 -9.64 3.39
C SER A 195 11.81 -11.03 2.99
N ALA A 196 12.53 -11.18 1.90
CA ALA A 196 13.11 -12.43 1.44
C ALA A 196 14.64 -12.35 1.38
N ALA A 197 15.31 -13.48 1.59
CA ALA A 197 16.74 -13.57 1.36
C ALA A 197 17.02 -13.34 -0.14
N ALA A 198 17.56 -12.17 -0.45
CA ALA A 198 18.07 -11.85 -1.77
C ALA A 198 19.58 -11.79 -1.69
N ASP A 199 20.25 -12.31 -2.70
CA ASP A 199 21.65 -12.02 -2.97
C ASP A 199 21.81 -10.61 -3.57
N ASP A 200 23.03 -10.12 -3.69
CA ASP A 200 23.33 -8.82 -4.32
C ASP A 200 23.07 -8.82 -5.85
N ALA A 201 22.75 -9.97 -6.44
CA ALA A 201 22.55 -10.12 -7.87
C ALA A 201 21.10 -9.75 -8.24
N SER A 202 20.90 -8.51 -8.65
CA SER A 202 19.62 -8.02 -9.16
C SER A 202 19.80 -7.29 -10.48
N SER A 203 18.81 -7.40 -11.35
CA SER A 203 18.70 -6.65 -12.60
C SER A 203 17.25 -6.34 -12.89
N MET A 204 16.96 -5.35 -13.75
CA MET A 204 15.59 -5.09 -14.17
C MET A 204 14.93 -6.30 -14.83
N ALA A 205 15.71 -7.07 -15.61
CA ALA A 205 15.26 -8.32 -16.22
C ALA A 205 14.82 -9.35 -15.17
N LEU A 206 15.60 -9.52 -14.09
CA LEU A 206 15.29 -10.47 -13.03
C LEU A 206 14.02 -10.07 -12.27
N TYR A 207 13.84 -8.78 -11.97
CA TYR A 207 12.59 -8.26 -11.39
C TYR A 207 11.39 -8.52 -12.30
N ALA A 208 11.53 -8.28 -13.61
CA ALA A 208 10.46 -8.53 -14.58
C ALA A 208 10.10 -10.03 -14.64
N ASP A 209 11.09 -10.92 -14.67
CA ASP A 209 10.87 -12.36 -14.70
C ASP A 209 10.24 -12.88 -13.39
N ASP A 210 10.57 -12.29 -12.23
CA ASP A 210 9.92 -12.60 -10.95
C ASP A 210 8.42 -12.23 -10.98
N LEU A 211 8.08 -11.08 -11.54
CA LEU A 211 6.70 -10.63 -11.66
C LEU A 211 5.89 -11.48 -12.63
N VAL A 212 6.50 -11.91 -13.74
CA VAL A 212 5.85 -12.86 -14.67
C VAL A 212 5.55 -14.18 -13.98
N ARG A 213 6.50 -14.72 -13.22
CA ARG A 213 6.26 -15.94 -12.42
C ARG A 213 5.14 -15.75 -11.42
N LEU A 214 5.10 -14.62 -10.70
CA LEU A 214 4.00 -14.30 -9.79
C LEU A 214 2.65 -14.29 -10.52
N LEU A 215 2.57 -13.68 -11.70
CA LEU A 215 1.35 -13.67 -12.50
C LEU A 215 0.95 -15.10 -12.94
N ASP A 216 1.92 -15.96 -13.30
CA ASP A 216 1.68 -17.36 -13.67
C ASP A 216 1.15 -18.17 -12.47
N GLU A 217 1.76 -18.04 -11.30
CA GLU A 217 1.31 -18.66 -10.04
C GLU A 217 -0.12 -18.24 -9.70
N LEU A 218 -0.44 -16.97 -9.92
CA LEU A 218 -1.78 -16.41 -9.71
C LEU A 218 -2.76 -16.72 -10.84
N ARG A 219 -2.32 -17.40 -11.90
CA ARG A 219 -3.09 -17.70 -13.12
C ARG A 219 -3.64 -16.44 -13.79
N VAL A 220 -2.82 -15.41 -13.86
CA VAL A 220 -3.12 -14.14 -14.50
C VAL A 220 -2.37 -14.09 -15.84
N PRO A 221 -3.05 -14.23 -16.98
CA PRO A 221 -2.37 -14.25 -18.29
C PRO A 221 -1.78 -12.88 -18.64
N ASN A 222 -2.46 -11.80 -18.27
CA ASN A 222 -2.03 -10.43 -18.53
C ASN A 222 -2.63 -9.47 -17.49
N ALA A 223 -2.05 -8.29 -17.36
CA ALA A 223 -2.47 -7.27 -16.39
C ALA A 223 -2.24 -5.86 -16.93
N VAL A 224 -2.98 -4.89 -16.40
CA VAL A 224 -2.56 -3.49 -16.45
C VAL A 224 -1.40 -3.34 -15.44
N VAL A 225 -0.29 -2.76 -15.88
CA VAL A 225 0.92 -2.62 -15.06
C VAL A 225 1.06 -1.17 -14.59
N ALA A 226 1.04 -0.95 -13.30
CA ALA A 226 1.33 0.34 -12.67
C ALA A 226 2.68 0.27 -11.96
N GLY A 227 3.67 1.03 -12.42
CA GLY A 227 5.00 1.05 -11.85
C GLY A 227 5.34 2.42 -11.26
N HIS A 228 5.66 2.46 -9.96
CA HIS A 228 6.16 3.65 -9.29
C HIS A 228 7.69 3.65 -9.27
N SER A 229 8.33 4.72 -9.75
CA SER A 229 9.79 4.92 -9.67
C SER A 229 10.57 3.71 -10.22
N LEU A 230 11.29 2.94 -9.38
CA LEU A 230 11.89 1.65 -9.72
C LEU A 230 10.88 0.70 -10.41
N GLY A 231 9.64 0.66 -9.92
CA GLY A 231 8.57 -0.13 -10.54
C GLY A 231 8.28 0.27 -11.99
N GLY A 232 8.48 1.55 -12.34
CA GLY A 232 8.40 2.02 -13.72
C GLY A 232 9.54 1.49 -14.59
N TYR A 233 10.76 1.42 -14.08
CA TYR A 233 11.89 0.81 -14.79
C TYR A 233 11.64 -0.68 -15.06
N ILE A 234 11.07 -1.38 -14.08
CA ILE A 234 10.67 -2.80 -14.22
C ILE A 234 9.53 -2.93 -15.24
N ALA A 235 8.57 -2.01 -15.25
CA ALA A 235 7.47 -2.02 -16.22
C ALA A 235 7.97 -1.87 -17.67
N PHE A 236 8.99 -1.04 -17.92
CA PHE A 236 9.64 -0.97 -19.23
C PHE A 236 10.32 -2.29 -19.60
N GLU A 237 10.91 -2.98 -18.64
CA GLU A 237 11.54 -4.28 -18.89
C GLU A 237 10.50 -5.37 -19.14
N LEU A 238 9.36 -5.35 -18.45
CA LEU A 238 8.20 -6.20 -18.75
C LEU A 238 7.72 -6.00 -20.19
N LEU A 239 7.56 -4.76 -20.62
CA LEU A 239 7.17 -4.47 -22.01
C LEU A 239 8.20 -4.98 -23.04
N ARG A 240 9.50 -4.87 -22.74
CA ARG A 240 10.58 -5.30 -23.63
C ARG A 240 10.63 -6.81 -23.78
N ARG A 241 10.41 -7.55 -22.70
CA ARG A 241 10.61 -9.00 -22.62
C ARG A 241 9.30 -9.79 -22.76
N HIS A 242 8.20 -9.25 -22.26
CA HIS A 242 6.92 -9.92 -22.12
C HIS A 242 5.75 -8.99 -22.54
N PRO A 243 5.75 -8.41 -23.75
CA PRO A 243 4.76 -7.42 -24.16
C PRO A 243 3.31 -7.93 -24.14
N ASP A 244 3.12 -9.22 -24.36
CA ASP A 244 1.83 -9.92 -24.33
C ASP A 244 1.22 -10.01 -22.91
N ARG A 245 2.02 -9.77 -21.86
CA ARG A 245 1.57 -9.77 -20.47
C ARG A 245 1.04 -8.41 -20.01
N VAL A 246 1.16 -7.35 -20.83
CA VAL A 246 0.82 -5.97 -20.47
C VAL A 246 -0.38 -5.48 -21.28
N LEU A 247 -1.53 -5.26 -20.63
CA LEU A 247 -2.77 -4.74 -21.23
C LEU A 247 -2.82 -3.21 -21.30
N GLY A 248 -2.14 -2.55 -20.40
CA GLY A 248 -2.05 -1.10 -20.28
C GLY A 248 -0.95 -0.75 -19.29
N LEU A 249 -0.49 0.50 -19.35
CA LEU A 249 0.68 0.96 -18.60
C LEU A 249 0.36 2.22 -17.81
N MET A 250 0.69 2.22 -16.51
CA MET A 250 0.70 3.42 -15.67
C MET A 250 2.12 3.66 -15.15
N LEU A 251 2.72 4.77 -15.55
CA LEU A 251 4.06 5.19 -15.17
C LEU A 251 3.94 6.31 -14.14
N VAL A 252 4.21 5.97 -12.88
CA VAL A 252 3.99 6.86 -11.74
C VAL A 252 5.32 7.30 -11.15
N ASP A 253 5.58 8.61 -11.12
CA ASP A 253 6.79 9.21 -10.55
C ASP A 253 8.06 8.48 -11.02
N THR A 254 8.23 8.34 -12.34
CA THR A 254 9.31 7.57 -12.97
C THR A 254 9.86 8.24 -14.21
N ARG A 255 10.85 7.63 -14.86
CA ARG A 255 11.48 8.12 -16.09
C ARG A 255 12.01 6.98 -16.96
N ALA A 256 12.25 7.27 -18.26
CA ALA A 256 12.72 6.27 -19.21
C ALA A 256 14.25 6.23 -19.33
N GLU A 257 14.94 7.33 -19.04
CA GLU A 257 16.38 7.48 -19.25
C GLU A 257 17.19 6.59 -18.30
N ALA A 258 18.33 6.11 -18.78
CA ALA A 258 19.36 5.50 -17.94
C ALA A 258 19.94 6.50 -16.92
N ASP A 259 20.63 6.01 -15.90
CA ASP A 259 21.33 6.87 -14.95
C ASP A 259 22.54 7.56 -15.62
N THR A 260 22.70 8.86 -15.39
CA THR A 260 23.91 9.60 -15.72
C THR A 260 25.09 9.13 -14.87
N ALA A 261 26.33 9.55 -15.21
CA ALA A 261 27.50 9.21 -14.42
C ALA A 261 27.36 9.65 -12.95
N GLU A 262 26.81 10.84 -12.70
CA GLU A 262 26.56 11.37 -11.36
C GLU A 262 25.50 10.57 -10.61
N ALA A 263 24.44 10.17 -11.29
CA ALA A 263 23.38 9.33 -10.70
C ALA A 263 23.93 7.93 -10.35
N ARG A 264 24.77 7.34 -11.21
CA ARG A 264 25.44 6.06 -10.95
C ARG A 264 26.35 6.15 -9.71
N ALA A 265 27.16 7.20 -9.61
CA ALA A 265 27.99 7.44 -8.42
C ALA A 265 27.16 7.63 -7.14
N ALA A 266 26.03 8.32 -7.23
CA ALA A 266 25.10 8.46 -6.10
C ALA A 266 24.49 7.11 -5.67
N ARG A 267 24.19 6.19 -6.62
CA ARG A 267 23.75 4.82 -6.29
C ARG A 267 24.82 4.04 -5.55
N GLU A 268 26.07 4.14 -6.01
CA GLU A 268 27.22 3.48 -5.34
C GLU A 268 27.41 4.01 -3.92
N ALA A 269 27.33 5.31 -3.71
CA ALA A 269 27.39 5.90 -2.38
C ALA A 269 26.26 5.42 -1.47
N LEU A 270 25.04 5.26 -1.99
CA LEU A 270 23.91 4.70 -1.23
C LEU A 270 24.10 3.21 -0.92
N MET A 271 24.70 2.43 -1.82
CA MET A 271 25.06 1.02 -1.53
C MET A 271 26.04 0.91 -0.35
N GLU A 272 27.04 1.78 -0.30
CA GLU A 272 27.96 1.83 0.84
C GLU A 272 27.26 2.24 2.14
N VAL A 273 26.31 3.17 2.07
CA VAL A 273 25.47 3.51 3.21
C VAL A 273 24.64 2.31 3.69
N ALA A 274 24.02 1.59 2.77
CA ALA A 274 23.25 0.39 3.10
C ALA A 274 24.11 -0.66 3.80
N ARG A 275 25.31 -0.91 3.28
CA ARG A 275 26.24 -1.91 3.83
C ARG A 275 26.79 -1.54 5.20
N HIS A 276 27.13 -0.27 5.43
CA HIS A 276 27.81 0.17 6.65
C HIS A 276 26.90 0.76 7.72
N GLN A 277 25.74 1.32 7.33
CA GLN A 277 24.85 2.05 8.23
C GLN A 277 23.43 1.48 8.26
N GLY A 278 23.12 0.52 7.38
CA GLY A 278 21.83 -0.16 7.32
C GLY A 278 20.76 0.60 6.55
N GLN A 279 19.58 -0.01 6.48
CA GLN A 279 18.45 0.42 5.65
C GLN A 279 17.86 1.76 6.10
N ALA A 280 17.75 1.97 7.41
CA ALA A 280 17.24 3.23 7.96
C ALA A 280 18.06 4.44 7.52
N ALA A 281 19.39 4.30 7.45
CA ALA A 281 20.28 5.37 7.01
C ALA A 281 20.10 5.72 5.52
N VAL A 282 19.75 4.74 4.68
CA VAL A 282 19.38 4.98 3.28
C VAL A 282 18.09 5.78 3.20
N ALA A 283 17.06 5.37 3.96
CA ALA A 283 15.79 6.09 4.01
C ALA A 283 15.98 7.55 4.44
N GLU A 284 16.75 7.80 5.51
CA GLU A 284 17.02 9.15 5.99
C GLU A 284 17.67 10.06 4.92
N ARG A 285 18.60 9.52 4.14
CA ARG A 285 19.26 10.27 3.07
C ARG A 285 18.33 10.57 1.89
N MET A 286 17.34 9.69 1.65
CA MET A 286 16.41 9.85 0.53
C MET A 286 15.17 10.69 0.89
N LEU A 287 14.69 10.63 2.14
CA LEU A 287 13.47 11.29 2.59
C LEU A 287 13.30 12.75 2.15
N PRO A 288 14.33 13.63 2.23
CA PRO A 288 14.18 15.03 1.84
C PRO A 288 13.78 15.23 0.37
N ARG A 289 14.07 14.26 -0.50
CA ARG A 289 13.75 14.31 -1.94
C ARG A 289 12.59 13.38 -2.33
N LEU A 290 12.20 12.45 -1.45
CA LEU A 290 11.07 11.55 -1.67
C LEU A 290 9.73 12.28 -1.44
N LEU A 291 9.65 13.09 -0.38
CA LEU A 291 8.43 13.80 -0.03
C LEU A 291 8.45 15.23 -0.57
N GLY A 292 7.34 15.66 -1.14
CA GLY A 292 7.13 17.04 -1.56
C GLY A 292 7.18 18.01 -0.37
N ARG A 293 7.53 19.27 -0.63
CA ARG A 293 7.64 20.30 0.41
C ARG A 293 6.32 20.55 1.14
N ALA A 294 5.20 20.43 0.43
CA ALA A 294 3.87 20.50 1.04
C ALA A 294 3.66 19.38 2.04
N SER A 295 3.93 18.13 1.63
CA SER A 295 3.77 16.93 2.46
C SER A 295 4.69 16.92 3.68
N GLN A 296 5.95 17.36 3.53
CA GLN A 296 6.88 17.48 4.65
C GLN A 296 6.34 18.38 5.77
N ARG A 297 5.58 19.42 5.40
CA ARG A 297 4.97 20.35 6.38
C ARG A 297 3.65 19.87 6.95
N THR A 298 2.82 19.24 6.12
CA THR A 298 1.41 18.97 6.47
C THR A 298 1.15 17.50 6.82
N GLN A 299 2.07 16.58 6.48
CA GLN A 299 1.92 15.12 6.65
C GLN A 299 3.15 14.50 7.34
N PRO A 300 3.49 14.90 8.58
CA PRO A 300 4.72 14.45 9.26
C PRO A 300 4.76 12.93 9.52
N HIS A 301 3.61 12.26 9.46
CA HIS A 301 3.49 10.81 9.62
C HIS A 301 4.05 10.01 8.45
N LEU A 302 4.25 10.61 7.26
CA LEU A 302 4.77 9.90 6.08
C LEU A 302 6.24 9.51 6.25
N ALA A 303 7.06 10.35 6.88
CA ALA A 303 8.48 10.04 7.06
C ALA A 303 8.71 8.76 7.90
N PRO A 304 8.07 8.57 9.07
CA PRO A 304 8.11 7.29 9.79
C PRO A 304 7.61 6.10 8.96
N GLN A 305 6.56 6.27 8.17
CA GLN A 305 6.02 5.22 7.31
C GLN A 305 7.03 4.78 6.24
N VAL A 306 7.71 5.73 5.58
CA VAL A 306 8.77 5.42 4.60
C VAL A 306 9.94 4.69 5.26
N ARG A 307 10.35 5.08 6.49
CA ARG A 307 11.39 4.36 7.25
C ARG A 307 10.99 2.92 7.50
N GLN A 308 9.78 2.68 7.97
CA GLN A 308 9.26 1.34 8.24
C GLN A 308 9.25 0.46 6.99
N MET A 309 8.89 1.01 5.82
CA MET A 309 8.98 0.29 4.56
C MET A 309 10.42 -0.07 4.21
N ALA A 310 11.34 0.88 4.37
CA ALA A 310 12.77 0.66 4.07
C ALA A 310 13.41 -0.40 4.98
N GLU A 311 13.02 -0.46 6.24
CA GLU A 311 13.53 -1.43 7.22
C GLU A 311 13.13 -2.88 6.88
N ARG A 312 12.14 -3.09 6.02
CA ARG A 312 11.75 -4.43 5.55
C ARG A 312 12.71 -4.99 4.49
N TRP A 313 13.52 -4.15 3.87
CA TRP A 313 14.53 -4.63 2.94
C TRP A 313 15.68 -5.34 3.67
N SER A 314 16.24 -6.37 3.06
CA SER A 314 17.53 -6.88 3.47
C SER A 314 18.64 -5.95 2.96
N VAL A 315 19.77 -5.87 3.66
CA VAL A 315 20.91 -5.07 3.18
C VAL A 315 21.41 -5.54 1.81
N PRO A 316 21.60 -6.86 1.55
CA PRO A 316 21.93 -7.35 0.23
C PRO A 316 20.88 -7.00 -0.83
N GLY A 317 19.58 -7.17 -0.52
CA GLY A 317 18.50 -6.84 -1.43
C GLY A 317 18.45 -5.35 -1.79
N MET A 318 18.70 -4.47 -0.81
CA MET A 318 18.78 -3.02 -1.03
C MET A 318 19.98 -2.67 -1.92
N ALA A 319 21.14 -3.26 -1.69
CA ALA A 319 22.34 -3.07 -2.52
C ALA A 319 22.09 -3.60 -3.95
N GLY A 320 21.48 -4.76 -4.10
CA GLY A 320 21.11 -5.32 -5.39
C GLY A 320 20.13 -4.44 -6.17
N ALA A 321 19.11 -3.86 -5.51
CA ALA A 321 18.18 -2.95 -6.14
C ALA A 321 18.87 -1.65 -6.62
N LEU A 322 19.77 -1.11 -5.82
CA LEU A 322 20.57 0.07 -6.20
C LEU A 322 21.49 -0.24 -7.39
N ALA A 323 22.12 -1.42 -7.42
CA ALA A 323 22.94 -1.87 -8.55
C ALA A 323 22.08 -2.05 -9.82
N ALA A 324 20.92 -2.70 -9.71
CA ALA A 324 20.00 -2.86 -10.82
C ALA A 324 19.52 -1.53 -11.39
N MET A 325 19.22 -0.54 -10.53
CA MET A 325 18.86 0.82 -10.97
C MET A 325 20.03 1.54 -11.64
N ARG A 326 21.25 1.41 -11.11
CA ARG A 326 22.48 1.98 -11.68
C ARG A 326 22.72 1.47 -13.09
N ASP A 327 22.52 0.17 -13.31
CA ASP A 327 22.91 -0.53 -14.54
C ASP A 327 21.71 -0.73 -15.51
N ARG A 328 20.54 -0.15 -15.19
CA ARG A 328 19.36 -0.29 -16.04
C ARG A 328 19.60 0.24 -17.47
N PRO A 329 19.05 -0.42 -18.48
CA PRO A 329 19.11 0.08 -19.83
C PRO A 329 18.33 1.40 -19.99
N ASP A 330 18.72 2.21 -20.94
CA ASP A 330 17.93 3.33 -21.40
C ASP A 330 16.67 2.81 -22.12
N SER A 331 15.50 3.29 -21.72
CA SER A 331 14.21 2.90 -22.30
C SER A 331 13.62 3.96 -23.25
N THR A 332 14.34 5.03 -23.54
CA THR A 332 13.85 6.11 -24.40
C THR A 332 13.48 5.60 -25.80
N ALA A 333 14.29 4.70 -26.36
CA ALA A 333 14.03 4.10 -27.67
C ALA A 333 12.79 3.16 -27.68
N LEU A 334 12.35 2.68 -26.52
CA LEU A 334 11.13 1.86 -26.38
C LEU A 334 9.86 2.71 -26.48
N LEU A 335 9.89 3.96 -26.02
CA LEU A 335 8.69 4.79 -25.86
C LEU A 335 7.83 4.90 -27.14
N PRO A 336 8.39 5.16 -28.35
CA PRO A 336 7.61 5.23 -29.57
C PRO A 336 6.95 3.89 -30.00
N THR A 337 7.41 2.77 -29.45
CA THR A 337 6.91 1.44 -29.78
C THR A 337 5.80 0.94 -28.84
N ILE A 338 5.50 1.69 -27.77
CA ILE A 338 4.47 1.33 -26.80
C ILE A 338 3.10 1.51 -27.45
N ALA A 339 2.43 0.40 -27.72
CA ALA A 339 1.11 0.36 -28.39
C ALA A 339 -0.07 0.25 -27.40
N VAL A 340 0.18 -0.11 -26.15
CA VAL A 340 -0.87 -0.24 -25.14
C VAL A 340 -1.30 1.13 -24.60
N PRO A 341 -2.57 1.29 -24.17
CA PRO A 341 -2.99 2.50 -23.45
C PRO A 341 -2.03 2.84 -22.33
N THR A 342 -1.60 4.09 -22.24
CA THR A 342 -0.59 4.52 -21.28
C THR A 342 -1.01 5.79 -20.55
N LEU A 343 -0.87 5.76 -19.21
CA LEU A 343 -1.04 6.91 -18.33
C LEU A 343 0.30 7.23 -17.66
N VAL A 344 0.74 8.48 -17.77
CA VAL A 344 1.90 9.00 -17.04
C VAL A 344 1.42 9.89 -15.91
N VAL A 345 1.84 9.61 -14.70
CA VAL A 345 1.48 10.39 -13.50
C VAL A 345 2.74 10.88 -12.80
N VAL A 346 2.72 12.13 -12.34
CA VAL A 346 3.86 12.70 -11.62
C VAL A 346 3.37 13.68 -10.55
N GLY A 347 4.03 13.67 -9.38
CA GLY A 347 3.84 14.71 -8.38
C GLY A 347 4.35 16.06 -8.86
N GLU A 348 3.62 17.14 -8.57
CA GLU A 348 3.99 18.51 -8.95
C GLU A 348 5.35 18.92 -8.37
N GLU A 349 5.63 18.46 -7.14
CA GLU A 349 6.85 18.77 -6.39
C GLU A 349 7.92 17.65 -6.47
N ASP A 350 7.82 16.71 -7.43
CA ASP A 350 8.79 15.62 -7.57
C ASP A 350 10.16 16.16 -8.03
N GLU A 351 11.15 16.07 -7.12
CA GLU A 351 12.55 16.49 -7.38
C GLU A 351 13.43 15.33 -7.91
N LEU A 352 12.97 14.05 -7.80
CA LEU A 352 13.73 12.89 -8.27
C LEU A 352 13.46 12.59 -9.74
N THR A 353 12.19 12.67 -10.13
CA THR A 353 11.73 12.52 -11.51
C THR A 353 10.83 13.70 -11.90
N PRO A 354 11.42 14.90 -12.10
CA PRO A 354 10.65 16.13 -12.28
C PRO A 354 9.61 16.04 -13.40
N PRO A 355 8.51 16.80 -13.34
CA PRO A 355 7.42 16.77 -14.33
C PRO A 355 7.87 16.96 -15.79
N ALA A 356 9.05 17.56 -16.01
CA ALA A 356 9.63 17.70 -17.36
C ALA A 356 9.93 16.34 -18.01
N LEU A 357 10.42 15.36 -17.23
CA LEU A 357 10.70 14.00 -17.74
C LEU A 357 9.40 13.27 -18.09
N SER A 358 8.38 13.42 -17.26
CA SER A 358 7.04 12.85 -17.54
C SER A 358 6.42 13.45 -18.81
N ARG A 359 6.57 14.77 -19.03
CA ARG A 359 6.14 15.40 -20.28
C ARG A 359 6.88 14.84 -21.49
N ALA A 360 8.19 14.63 -21.39
CA ALA A 360 8.99 14.04 -22.45
C ALA A 360 8.56 12.61 -22.79
N MET A 361 8.34 11.76 -21.75
CA MET A 361 7.81 10.41 -21.95
C MET A 361 6.44 10.43 -22.62
N THR A 362 5.51 11.27 -22.14
CA THR A 362 4.16 11.38 -22.72
C THR A 362 4.20 11.80 -24.17
N ALA A 363 5.05 12.75 -24.52
CA ALA A 363 5.19 13.21 -25.92
C ALA A 363 5.77 12.12 -26.83
N ALA A 364 6.56 11.18 -26.28
CA ALA A 364 7.19 10.10 -27.04
C ALA A 364 6.34 8.83 -27.18
N ILE A 365 5.33 8.64 -26.33
CA ILE A 365 4.45 7.46 -26.36
C ILE A 365 3.17 7.80 -27.15
N PRO A 366 2.83 7.11 -28.25
CA PRO A 366 1.74 7.49 -29.16
C PRO A 366 0.36 7.64 -28.52
N SER A 367 0.06 6.83 -27.50
CA SER A 367 -1.28 6.77 -26.86
C SER A 367 -1.25 7.19 -25.38
N ALA A 368 -0.25 7.99 -24.97
CA ALA A 368 -0.14 8.37 -23.57
C ALA A 368 -0.97 9.61 -23.23
N ALA A 369 -1.63 9.55 -22.07
CA ALA A 369 -2.15 10.70 -21.35
C ALA A 369 -1.25 11.01 -20.14
N MET A 370 -1.25 12.28 -19.69
CA MET A 370 -0.48 12.70 -18.50
C MET A 370 -1.36 13.41 -17.50
N THR A 371 -1.10 13.13 -16.22
CA THR A 371 -1.70 13.86 -15.10
C THR A 371 -0.63 14.26 -14.09
N THR A 372 -0.69 15.50 -13.62
CA THR A 372 0.13 16.00 -12.51
C THR A 372 -0.68 16.00 -11.24
N ILE A 373 -0.14 15.45 -10.15
CA ILE A 373 -0.77 15.42 -8.83
C ILE A 373 -0.29 16.63 -8.04
N ALA A 374 -1.21 17.56 -7.77
CA ALA A 374 -0.91 18.79 -7.05
C ALA A 374 -0.39 18.52 -5.62
N ALA A 375 0.56 19.33 -5.17
CA ALA A 375 1.15 19.31 -3.84
C ALA A 375 1.75 17.95 -3.41
N ALA A 376 2.07 17.06 -4.36
CA ALA A 376 2.74 15.78 -4.12
C ALA A 376 4.17 15.84 -4.67
N GLY A 377 5.08 15.18 -3.96
CA GLY A 377 6.45 14.91 -4.40
C GLY A 377 6.57 13.59 -5.13
N HIS A 378 7.66 12.85 -4.88
CA HIS A 378 7.95 11.57 -5.53
C HIS A 378 7.09 10.40 -5.02
N LEU A 379 6.37 10.57 -3.90
CA LEU A 379 5.55 9.52 -3.32
C LEU A 379 4.06 9.82 -3.49
N SER A 380 3.63 10.17 -4.71
CA SER A 380 2.23 10.51 -4.99
C SER A 380 1.22 9.46 -4.50
N PRO A 381 1.51 8.13 -4.45
CA PRO A 381 0.62 7.15 -3.86
C PRO A 381 0.35 7.32 -2.36
N LEU A 382 1.30 7.90 -1.62
CA LEU A 382 1.20 8.19 -0.18
C LEU A 382 0.76 9.63 0.10
N GLU A 383 1.29 10.57 -0.67
CA GLU A 383 1.10 12.01 -0.43
C GLU A 383 -0.30 12.49 -0.84
N ALA A 384 -0.84 11.92 -1.92
CA ALA A 384 -2.16 12.27 -2.44
C ALA A 384 -2.95 11.02 -2.88
N PRO A 385 -3.17 10.04 -1.99
CA PRO A 385 -3.67 8.71 -2.32
C PRO A 385 -5.03 8.75 -3.03
N SER A 386 -5.95 9.61 -2.60
CA SER A 386 -7.29 9.72 -3.20
C SER A 386 -7.25 10.34 -4.60
N ALA A 387 -6.39 11.35 -4.82
CA ALA A 387 -6.22 11.97 -6.13
C ALA A 387 -5.65 10.96 -7.13
N LEU A 388 -4.59 10.24 -6.74
CA LEU A 388 -4.00 9.21 -7.59
C LEU A 388 -5.00 8.07 -7.88
N SER A 389 -5.72 7.58 -6.86
CA SER A 389 -6.70 6.50 -7.07
C SER A 389 -7.81 6.88 -8.05
N ARG A 390 -8.28 8.13 -8.03
CA ARG A 390 -9.27 8.61 -8.99
C ARG A 390 -8.73 8.56 -10.41
N VAL A 391 -7.55 9.12 -10.64
CA VAL A 391 -6.90 9.14 -11.96
C VAL A 391 -6.64 7.72 -12.48
N MET A 392 -6.18 6.81 -11.59
CA MET A 392 -5.98 5.41 -11.95
C MET A 392 -7.30 4.71 -12.29
N ALA A 393 -8.38 4.97 -11.54
CA ALA A 393 -9.70 4.39 -11.80
C ALA A 393 -10.26 4.84 -13.15
N GLU A 394 -10.18 6.14 -13.46
CA GLU A 394 -10.59 6.70 -14.76
C GLU A 394 -9.81 6.05 -15.93
N PHE A 395 -8.52 5.87 -15.77
CA PHE A 395 -7.70 5.18 -16.77
C PHE A 395 -8.12 3.71 -16.93
N LEU A 396 -8.31 2.99 -15.84
CA LEU A 396 -8.71 1.58 -15.83
C LEU A 396 -10.07 1.34 -16.49
N GLU A 397 -10.99 2.31 -16.44
CA GLU A 397 -12.27 2.25 -17.16
C GLU A 397 -12.10 2.32 -18.68
N ALA A 398 -11.05 3.00 -19.15
CA ALA A 398 -10.76 3.18 -20.57
C ALA A 398 -9.93 2.03 -21.17
N VAL A 399 -9.28 1.17 -20.34
CA VAL A 399 -8.51 0.03 -20.83
C VAL A 399 -9.46 -1.08 -21.28
N PRO A 400 -9.30 -1.62 -22.52
CA PRO A 400 -10.09 -2.76 -22.97
C PRO A 400 -9.96 -3.95 -21.98
N ARG A 401 -11.09 -4.48 -21.59
CA ARG A 401 -11.12 -5.69 -20.72
C ARG A 401 -10.93 -6.92 -21.59
N PRO A 402 -10.07 -7.89 -21.19
CA PRO A 402 -9.84 -9.12 -21.93
C PRO A 402 -11.06 -10.03 -21.95
#